data_cef4a755aa88973ad7ab5df9634e0519
#
_entry.id   cef4a755aa88973ad7ab5df9634e0519
#
_cell.length_a   1.000
_cell.length_b   1.000
_cell.length_c   1.000
_cell.angle_alpha   90.00
_cell.angle_beta   90.00
_cell.angle_gamma   90.00
#
_symmetry.space_group_name_H-M   'P 1'
#
loop_
_entity.id
_entity.type
_entity.pdbx_description
1 polymer ?
#
loop_
_entity_poly.entity_id
_entity_poly.type
_entity_poly.pdbx_seq_one_letter_code
_entity_poly.pdbx_strand_id
1 'polypeptide(L)'
;MKPIVAIVGRPNVGKSTLFNNLVGDKIAIVDDLPGVTRDRLYRDTEWSGSEFVIVDTGGLEPRNNDFLMAKIKEQAEVAMNEADVILFVVDGKSGLNPLDEEIAYILRKKNKPVILCVNKIDNFFEQQDDVYDFYGLGFEYLVPISGEHKVNLGDMLDIVVDIIGKMDFPEEDEEVLKLAVIGKPNAGKSSLVNKLSGEERTIVSDIAGTTRDAIDTLIEYKDNKYMIIDTAGIRRKSKVEESLEYYSVLRALKAIKRADVCILMLDAKEGLTEQDKRIAGIAAEELKPIIIVMNKWDLVENKNNATMKKMKEELYAELPFLSYAPIEFVSALTGQRTTNLLEIANRIYEEYTKRISTGLLNTILKDAVLMNNPPTRKGRVIKINYATQVSVAPPKFILFCNYPELIHFSYARYIENKFREAFGFDGSPIMISFENKSSD
;
A
#
# COMPACT_ATOMS: atom_id res chain seq x y z
N MET A 1 -3.88 -12.26 -2.95
CA MET A 1 -3.69 -10.82 -3.26
C MET A 1 -5.03 -10.10 -3.15
N LYS A 2 -5.11 -8.87 -2.55
CA LYS A 2 -6.35 -8.06 -2.55
C LYS A 2 -6.52 -7.37 -3.91
N PRO A 3 -7.63 -7.56 -4.62
CA PRO A 3 -7.91 -6.88 -5.87
C PRO A 3 -8.00 -5.35 -5.72
N ILE A 4 -7.67 -4.62 -6.77
CA ILE A 4 -7.73 -3.15 -6.80
C ILE A 4 -8.92 -2.70 -7.64
N VAL A 5 -9.79 -1.89 -7.04
CA VAL A 5 -10.97 -1.28 -7.65
C VAL A 5 -10.72 0.23 -7.80
N ALA A 6 -10.58 0.74 -9.02
CA ALA A 6 -10.32 2.15 -9.26
C ALA A 6 -11.60 2.92 -9.63
N ILE A 7 -11.81 4.08 -9.02
CA ILE A 7 -12.91 4.99 -9.37
C ILE A 7 -12.40 6.02 -10.37
N VAL A 8 -13.00 6.05 -11.57
CA VAL A 8 -12.62 6.93 -12.69
C VAL A 8 -13.83 7.75 -13.14
N GLY A 9 -13.61 8.93 -13.66
CA GLY A 9 -14.65 9.80 -14.21
C GLY A 9 -14.21 11.25 -14.23
N ARG A 10 -14.94 12.09 -14.97
CA ARG A 10 -14.66 13.55 -15.02
C ARG A 10 -14.82 14.22 -13.65
N PRO A 11 -14.31 15.44 -13.45
CA PRO A 11 -14.53 16.21 -12.23
C PRO A 11 -16.03 16.42 -11.92
N ASN A 12 -16.36 16.51 -10.64
CA ASN A 12 -17.70 16.83 -10.12
C ASN A 12 -18.81 15.79 -10.39
N VAL A 13 -18.47 14.58 -10.87
CA VAL A 13 -19.45 13.47 -11.00
C VAL A 13 -19.74 12.77 -9.67
N GLY A 14 -19.03 13.12 -8.58
CA GLY A 14 -19.26 12.56 -7.25
C GLY A 14 -18.32 11.40 -6.87
N LYS A 15 -17.15 11.26 -7.51
CA LYS A 15 -16.15 10.19 -7.21
C LYS A 15 -15.75 10.15 -5.73
N SER A 16 -15.35 11.29 -5.16
CA SER A 16 -14.90 11.37 -3.77
C SER A 16 -16.04 11.14 -2.77
N THR A 17 -17.28 11.55 -3.11
CA THR A 17 -18.46 11.22 -2.30
C THR A 17 -18.71 9.72 -2.31
N LEU A 18 -18.67 9.09 -3.49
CA LEU A 18 -18.79 7.65 -3.65
C LEU A 18 -17.69 6.92 -2.86
N PHE A 19 -16.42 7.30 -3.05
CA PHE A 19 -15.29 6.73 -2.32
C PHE A 19 -15.50 6.78 -0.79
N ASN A 20 -15.83 7.94 -0.24
CA ASN A 20 -16.04 8.11 1.19
C ASN A 20 -17.19 7.23 1.73
N ASN A 21 -18.25 7.06 0.96
CA ASN A 21 -19.38 6.22 1.36
C ASN A 21 -19.11 4.71 1.21
N LEU A 22 -18.26 4.30 0.27
CA LEU A 22 -17.84 2.91 0.12
C LEU A 22 -16.86 2.47 1.22
N VAL A 23 -16.02 3.37 1.67
CA VAL A 23 -15.07 3.10 2.78
C VAL A 23 -15.79 2.98 4.13
N GLY A 24 -16.93 3.66 4.31
CA GLY A 24 -17.78 3.60 5.49
C GLY A 24 -17.14 4.09 6.79
N ASP A 25 -17.97 4.21 7.87
CA ASP A 25 -17.52 4.56 9.23
C ASP A 25 -16.85 3.37 9.97
N LYS A 26 -16.76 2.21 9.37
CA LYS A 26 -16.04 1.03 9.87
C LYS A 26 -14.57 1.08 9.47
N ILE A 27 -13.90 2.14 9.85
CA ILE A 27 -12.45 2.17 9.88
C ILE A 27 -12.03 1.17 10.95
N ALA A 28 -11.47 0.02 10.54
CA ALA A 28 -10.68 -0.78 11.44
C ALA A 28 -9.67 0.18 12.09
N ILE A 29 -9.65 0.18 13.42
CA ILE A 29 -8.79 1.02 14.24
C ILE A 29 -7.33 0.65 13.92
N VAL A 30 -6.77 1.26 12.88
CA VAL A 30 -5.33 1.41 12.73
C VAL A 30 -5.06 2.77 13.34
N ASP A 31 -4.44 2.79 14.52
CA ASP A 31 -4.01 4.00 15.19
C ASP A 31 -3.25 4.90 14.20
N ASP A 32 -3.54 6.20 14.24
CA ASP A 32 -2.83 7.20 13.45
C ASP A 32 -1.32 7.08 13.70
N LEU A 33 -0.56 6.63 12.71
CA LEU A 33 0.90 6.62 12.78
C LEU A 33 1.36 8.08 12.77
N PRO A 34 2.00 8.60 13.84
CA PRO A 34 2.47 9.97 13.89
C PRO A 34 3.51 10.21 12.79
N GLY A 35 3.28 11.21 11.94
CA GLY A 35 4.17 11.58 10.86
C GLY A 35 3.83 11.00 9.48
N VAL A 36 2.78 10.18 9.36
CA VAL A 36 2.23 9.75 8.07
C VAL A 36 1.08 10.66 7.71
N THR A 37 1.20 11.38 6.60
CA THR A 37 0.07 12.11 5.98
C THR A 37 -0.84 11.05 5.36
N ARG A 38 -2.01 10.82 5.95
CA ARG A 38 -3.02 9.90 5.39
C ARG A 38 -3.35 10.29 3.97
N ASP A 39 -2.93 9.46 3.04
CA ASP A 39 -3.36 9.58 1.66
C ASP A 39 -4.82 9.12 1.57
N ARG A 40 -5.71 10.06 1.26
CA ARG A 40 -7.14 9.79 1.05
C ARG A 40 -7.43 9.02 -0.24
N LEU A 41 -6.40 8.55 -0.93
CA LEU A 41 -6.52 8.02 -2.29
C LEU A 41 -6.87 6.55 -2.37
N TYR A 42 -6.60 5.76 -1.33
CA TYR A 42 -6.89 4.32 -1.32
C TYR A 42 -7.33 3.86 0.08
N ARG A 43 -8.19 2.83 0.12
CA ARG A 43 -8.65 2.20 1.37
C ARG A 43 -8.96 0.73 1.15
N ASP A 44 -8.64 -0.07 2.15
CA ASP A 44 -9.15 -1.43 2.24
C ASP A 44 -10.65 -1.42 2.51
N THR A 45 -11.35 -2.27 1.80
CA THR A 45 -12.81 -2.41 1.87
C THR A 45 -13.14 -3.90 1.85
N GLU A 46 -14.19 -4.27 2.58
CA GLU A 46 -14.75 -5.61 2.60
C GLU A 46 -16.22 -5.56 2.24
N TRP A 47 -16.67 -6.44 1.35
CA TRP A 47 -18.07 -6.64 1.01
C TRP A 47 -18.37 -8.11 0.82
N SER A 48 -19.42 -8.62 1.48
CA SER A 48 -19.84 -10.04 1.39
C SER A 48 -18.69 -11.03 1.61
N GLY A 49 -17.73 -10.73 2.50
CA GLY A 49 -16.58 -11.57 2.81
C GLY A 49 -15.43 -11.49 1.81
N SER A 50 -15.54 -10.64 0.78
CA SER A 50 -14.45 -10.38 -0.18
C SER A 50 -13.73 -9.07 0.16
N GLU A 51 -12.42 -9.16 0.35
CA GLU A 51 -11.57 -8.00 0.62
C GLU A 51 -10.96 -7.44 -0.68
N PHE A 52 -11.02 -6.13 -0.86
CA PHE A 52 -10.40 -5.41 -1.98
C PHE A 52 -10.00 -4.00 -1.59
N VAL A 53 -9.21 -3.35 -2.45
CA VAL A 53 -8.74 -1.98 -2.24
C VAL A 53 -9.49 -1.05 -3.17
N ILE A 54 -10.13 0.00 -2.63
CA ILE A 54 -10.73 1.07 -3.45
C ILE A 54 -9.73 2.22 -3.57
N VAL A 55 -9.62 2.76 -4.80
CA VAL A 55 -8.73 3.88 -5.12
C VAL A 55 -9.53 5.01 -5.76
N ASP A 56 -9.47 6.21 -5.17
CA ASP A 56 -10.04 7.44 -5.78
C ASP A 56 -8.99 8.11 -6.68
N THR A 57 -9.20 8.06 -7.99
CA THR A 57 -8.30 8.73 -8.94
C THR A 57 -8.51 10.25 -9.00
N GLY A 58 -9.63 10.77 -8.45
CA GLY A 58 -10.02 12.18 -8.51
C GLY A 58 -9.41 13.08 -7.42
N GLY A 59 -8.83 12.52 -6.37
CA GLY A 59 -8.31 13.26 -5.22
C GLY A 59 -7.12 14.20 -5.50
N LEU A 60 -6.64 14.27 -6.75
CA LEU A 60 -5.49 15.05 -7.21
C LEU A 60 -5.86 16.13 -8.24
N GLU A 61 -7.05 16.69 -8.19
CA GLU A 61 -7.48 17.71 -9.16
C GLU A 61 -6.62 18.99 -9.06
N PRO A 62 -5.96 19.40 -10.16
CA PRO A 62 -5.24 20.68 -10.18
C PRO A 62 -6.23 21.85 -10.27
N ARG A 63 -5.86 22.95 -9.66
CA ARG A 63 -6.63 24.19 -9.67
C ARG A 63 -6.63 24.96 -11.01
N ASN A 64 -5.97 24.44 -12.07
CA ASN A 64 -5.87 25.08 -13.39
C ASN A 64 -6.51 24.24 -14.49
N ASN A 65 -7.42 24.84 -15.25
CA ASN A 65 -8.25 24.21 -16.30
C ASN A 65 -7.51 23.83 -17.60
N ASP A 66 -6.34 24.40 -17.90
CA ASP A 66 -5.70 24.23 -19.22
C ASP A 66 -5.11 22.83 -19.49
N PHE A 67 -4.97 22.01 -18.44
CA PHE A 67 -4.45 20.63 -18.53
C PHE A 67 -5.47 19.55 -18.14
N LEU A 68 -6.74 19.92 -17.96
CA LEU A 68 -7.77 19.04 -17.41
C LEU A 68 -7.97 17.77 -18.24
N MET A 69 -8.06 17.93 -19.58
CA MET A 69 -8.25 16.82 -20.53
C MET A 69 -7.10 15.81 -20.53
N ALA A 70 -5.88 16.30 -20.55
CA ALA A 70 -4.70 15.41 -20.52
C ALA A 70 -4.68 14.59 -19.23
N LYS A 71 -5.01 15.20 -18.11
CA LYS A 71 -5.05 14.53 -16.80
C LYS A 71 -6.16 13.51 -16.64
N ILE A 72 -7.36 13.80 -17.17
CA ILE A 72 -8.48 12.85 -17.15
C ILE A 72 -8.13 11.61 -17.98
N LYS A 73 -7.56 11.79 -19.16
CA LYS A 73 -7.07 10.69 -20.01
C LYS A 73 -6.01 9.87 -19.29
N GLU A 74 -5.08 10.53 -18.66
CA GLU A 74 -4.04 9.90 -17.88
C GLU A 74 -4.60 9.10 -16.70
N GLN A 75 -5.55 9.64 -15.94
CA GLN A 75 -6.22 8.91 -14.86
C GLN A 75 -6.94 7.65 -15.36
N ALA A 76 -7.61 7.73 -16.52
CA ALA A 76 -8.25 6.57 -17.15
C ALA A 76 -7.21 5.53 -17.60
N GLU A 77 -6.09 5.95 -18.17
CA GLU A 77 -5.00 5.06 -18.58
C GLU A 77 -4.33 4.38 -17.38
N VAL A 78 -4.16 5.11 -16.26
CA VAL A 78 -3.67 4.55 -15.01
C VAL A 78 -4.59 3.47 -14.48
N ALA A 79 -5.87 3.80 -14.34
CA ALA A 79 -6.86 2.83 -13.87
C ALA A 79 -6.89 1.59 -14.75
N MET A 80 -6.82 1.74 -16.07
CA MET A 80 -6.74 0.62 -17.01
C MET A 80 -5.50 -0.24 -16.82
N ASN A 81 -4.38 0.35 -16.44
CA ASN A 81 -3.14 -0.40 -16.30
C ASN A 81 -3.03 -1.09 -14.93
N GLU A 82 -3.50 -0.45 -13.87
CA GLU A 82 -3.19 -0.87 -12.50
C GLU A 82 -4.38 -1.49 -11.75
N ALA A 83 -5.63 -1.14 -12.11
CA ALA A 83 -6.81 -1.70 -11.44
C ALA A 83 -7.20 -3.08 -12.00
N ASP A 84 -7.81 -3.90 -11.16
CA ASP A 84 -8.42 -5.18 -11.56
C ASP A 84 -9.87 -4.97 -12.01
N VAL A 85 -10.61 -4.05 -11.34
CA VAL A 85 -11.96 -3.61 -11.71
C VAL A 85 -12.00 -2.09 -11.77
N ILE A 86 -12.77 -1.52 -12.69
CA ILE A 86 -12.92 -0.07 -12.85
C ILE A 86 -14.37 0.32 -12.59
N LEU A 87 -14.61 1.25 -11.65
CA LEU A 87 -15.86 1.96 -11.47
C LEU A 87 -15.81 3.26 -12.28
N PHE A 88 -16.44 3.26 -13.43
CA PHE A 88 -16.53 4.45 -14.28
C PHE A 88 -17.76 5.26 -13.88
N VAL A 89 -17.53 6.40 -13.20
CA VAL A 89 -18.59 7.24 -12.63
C VAL A 89 -18.93 8.39 -13.58
N VAL A 90 -20.20 8.50 -13.94
CA VAL A 90 -20.78 9.59 -14.75
C VAL A 90 -21.91 10.29 -13.99
N ASP A 91 -22.29 11.47 -14.41
CA ASP A 91 -23.32 12.28 -13.74
C ASP A 91 -24.66 12.16 -14.49
N GLY A 92 -25.62 11.42 -13.96
CA GLY A 92 -26.94 11.23 -14.56
C GLY A 92 -27.73 12.54 -14.71
N LYS A 93 -27.68 13.44 -13.71
CA LYS A 93 -28.42 14.71 -13.76
C LYS A 93 -27.91 15.66 -14.87
N SER A 94 -26.63 15.63 -15.19
CA SER A 94 -26.06 16.50 -16.24
C SER A 94 -26.13 15.87 -17.65
N GLY A 95 -26.54 14.61 -17.75
CA GLY A 95 -26.57 13.86 -19.00
C GLY A 95 -25.18 13.51 -19.53
N LEU A 96 -25.17 12.86 -20.69
CA LEU A 96 -23.96 12.40 -21.34
C LEU A 96 -23.10 13.58 -21.82
N ASN A 97 -21.82 13.56 -21.46
CA ASN A 97 -20.85 14.60 -21.80
C ASN A 97 -19.79 14.05 -22.76
N PRO A 98 -19.29 14.83 -23.74
CA PRO A 98 -18.22 14.39 -24.65
C PRO A 98 -16.97 13.86 -23.94
N LEU A 99 -16.65 14.35 -22.73
CA LEU A 99 -15.57 13.81 -21.89
C LEU A 99 -15.85 12.40 -21.43
N ASP A 100 -17.10 12.07 -21.12
CA ASP A 100 -17.49 10.72 -20.70
C ASP A 100 -17.32 9.74 -21.88
N GLU A 101 -17.63 10.16 -23.11
CA GLU A 101 -17.41 9.37 -24.32
C GLU A 101 -15.89 9.12 -24.60
N GLU A 102 -15.05 10.15 -24.38
CA GLU A 102 -13.61 9.98 -24.54
C GLU A 102 -13.01 9.02 -23.50
N ILE A 103 -13.41 9.15 -22.23
CA ILE A 103 -13.00 8.22 -21.17
C ILE A 103 -13.47 6.81 -21.52
N ALA A 104 -14.73 6.64 -21.91
CA ALA A 104 -15.29 5.35 -22.31
C ALA A 104 -14.50 4.73 -23.46
N TYR A 105 -14.11 5.52 -24.46
CA TYR A 105 -13.27 5.05 -25.57
C TYR A 105 -11.92 4.53 -25.09
N ILE A 106 -11.29 5.23 -24.12
CA ILE A 106 -10.02 4.79 -23.53
C ILE A 106 -10.22 3.48 -22.75
N LEU A 107 -11.26 3.41 -21.90
CA LEU A 107 -11.53 2.25 -21.05
C LEU A 107 -11.85 0.99 -21.85
N ARG A 108 -12.47 1.11 -23.04
CA ARG A 108 -12.77 -0.03 -23.93
C ARG A 108 -11.57 -0.60 -24.67
N LYS A 109 -10.44 0.11 -24.72
CA LYS A 109 -9.23 -0.37 -25.44
C LYS A 109 -8.58 -1.60 -24.84
N LYS A 110 -8.80 -1.87 -23.57
CA LYS A 110 -8.28 -3.02 -22.84
C LYS A 110 -9.44 -3.82 -22.27
N ASN A 111 -9.35 -5.16 -22.32
CA ASN A 111 -10.37 -6.08 -21.81
C ASN A 111 -10.35 -6.13 -20.28
N LYS A 112 -10.47 -4.97 -19.60
CA LYS A 112 -10.66 -4.94 -18.15
C LYS A 112 -12.13 -4.78 -17.81
N PRO A 113 -12.64 -5.41 -16.73
CA PRO A 113 -14.00 -5.22 -16.28
C PRO A 113 -14.25 -3.76 -15.90
N VAL A 114 -15.27 -3.17 -16.51
CA VAL A 114 -15.71 -1.80 -16.21
C VAL A 114 -17.17 -1.84 -15.80
N ILE A 115 -17.48 -1.26 -14.66
CA ILE A 115 -18.85 -1.04 -14.19
C ILE A 115 -19.15 0.45 -14.40
N LEU A 116 -20.09 0.76 -15.28
CA LEU A 116 -20.55 2.13 -15.51
C LEU A 116 -21.55 2.51 -14.42
N CYS A 117 -21.13 3.44 -13.56
CA CYS A 117 -21.93 3.95 -12.45
C CYS A 117 -22.56 5.29 -12.84
N VAL A 118 -23.86 5.30 -13.16
CA VAL A 118 -24.61 6.54 -13.42
C VAL A 118 -25.02 7.13 -12.08
N ASN A 119 -24.24 8.10 -11.61
CA ASN A 119 -24.37 8.70 -10.29
C ASN A 119 -25.39 9.84 -10.25
N LYS A 120 -25.84 10.20 -9.06
CA LYS A 120 -26.85 11.23 -8.75
C LYS A 120 -28.28 10.83 -9.18
N ILE A 121 -28.54 9.54 -9.29
CA ILE A 121 -29.88 8.98 -9.50
C ILE A 121 -30.49 8.68 -8.12
N ASP A 122 -31.26 9.62 -7.61
CA ASP A 122 -31.84 9.52 -6.26
C ASP A 122 -33.13 8.70 -6.26
N ASN A 123 -33.90 8.73 -7.39
CA ASN A 123 -35.09 7.95 -7.63
C ASN A 123 -35.08 7.37 -9.04
N PHE A 124 -34.74 6.08 -9.17
CA PHE A 124 -34.61 5.43 -10.47
C PHE A 124 -35.92 5.44 -11.28
N PHE A 125 -37.07 5.31 -10.63
CA PHE A 125 -38.37 5.25 -11.35
C PHE A 125 -38.74 6.58 -12.00
N GLU A 126 -38.28 7.71 -11.44
CA GLU A 126 -38.54 9.03 -11.98
C GLU A 126 -37.46 9.52 -12.95
N GLN A 127 -36.24 8.89 -12.87
CA GLN A 127 -35.05 9.31 -13.59
C GLN A 127 -34.58 8.25 -14.60
N GLN A 128 -35.48 7.39 -15.09
CA GLN A 128 -35.11 6.35 -16.06
C GLN A 128 -34.53 6.94 -17.34
N ASP A 129 -35.10 8.02 -17.84
CA ASP A 129 -34.65 8.69 -19.07
C ASP A 129 -33.21 9.21 -18.94
N ASP A 130 -32.83 9.69 -17.74
CA ASP A 130 -31.48 10.17 -17.45
C ASP A 130 -30.41 9.06 -17.56
N VAL A 131 -30.82 7.81 -17.45
CA VAL A 131 -29.93 6.63 -17.49
C VAL A 131 -29.78 6.08 -18.92
N TYR A 132 -30.83 6.18 -19.75
CA TYR A 132 -30.85 5.55 -21.07
C TYR A 132 -29.73 6.00 -22.01
N ASP A 133 -29.36 7.27 -21.99
CA ASP A 133 -28.31 7.82 -22.86
C ASP A 133 -26.94 7.17 -22.62
N PHE A 134 -26.70 6.68 -21.39
CA PHE A 134 -25.42 6.08 -21.02
C PHE A 134 -25.24 4.64 -21.50
N TYR A 135 -26.31 3.94 -21.92
CA TYR A 135 -26.17 2.64 -22.58
C TYR A 135 -25.36 2.72 -23.89
N GLY A 136 -25.39 3.90 -24.54
CA GLY A 136 -24.59 4.16 -25.74
C GLY A 136 -23.08 4.09 -25.53
N LEU A 137 -22.60 4.15 -24.28
CA LEU A 137 -21.19 3.97 -23.94
C LEU A 137 -20.71 2.53 -24.07
N GLY A 138 -21.62 1.53 -24.18
CA GLY A 138 -21.32 0.15 -24.56
C GLY A 138 -20.54 -0.66 -23.51
N PHE A 139 -20.81 -0.46 -22.23
CA PHE A 139 -20.29 -1.30 -21.15
C PHE A 139 -21.30 -2.39 -20.78
N GLU A 140 -20.78 -3.57 -20.38
CA GLU A 140 -21.59 -4.73 -20.00
C GLU A 140 -22.41 -4.46 -18.72
N TYR A 141 -21.79 -3.81 -17.73
CA TYR A 141 -22.41 -3.49 -16.46
C TYR A 141 -22.72 -2.01 -16.38
N LEU A 142 -24.00 -1.66 -16.19
CA LEU A 142 -24.47 -0.31 -15.95
C LEU A 142 -25.33 -0.31 -14.69
N VAL A 143 -24.98 0.53 -13.71
CA VAL A 143 -25.68 0.64 -12.42
C VAL A 143 -26.01 2.10 -12.14
N PRO A 144 -27.31 2.46 -12.06
CA PRO A 144 -27.71 3.77 -11.55
C PRO A 144 -27.52 3.80 -10.03
N ILE A 145 -26.78 4.80 -9.54
CA ILE A 145 -26.47 4.94 -8.12
C ILE A 145 -26.72 6.36 -7.61
N SER A 146 -26.90 6.50 -6.31
CA SER A 146 -26.72 7.79 -5.64
C SER A 146 -25.61 7.64 -4.59
N GLY A 147 -24.44 8.18 -4.92
CA GLY A 147 -23.31 8.21 -3.98
C GLY A 147 -23.60 9.04 -2.73
N GLU A 148 -24.46 10.07 -2.81
CA GLU A 148 -24.84 10.91 -1.67
C GLU A 148 -25.85 10.23 -0.76
N HIS A 149 -26.89 9.59 -1.34
CA HIS A 149 -27.98 8.97 -0.60
C HIS A 149 -27.79 7.45 -0.39
N LYS A 150 -26.66 6.90 -0.80
CA LYS A 150 -26.29 5.48 -0.68
C LYS A 150 -27.28 4.53 -1.39
N VAL A 151 -27.93 4.99 -2.48
CA VAL A 151 -28.87 4.19 -3.26
C VAL A 151 -28.09 3.25 -4.21
N ASN A 152 -28.46 1.98 -4.28
CA ASN A 152 -27.90 0.94 -5.13
C ASN A 152 -26.38 0.70 -5.00
N LEU A 153 -25.74 1.17 -3.91
CA LEU A 153 -24.30 0.90 -3.69
C LEU A 153 -24.06 -0.60 -3.40
N GLY A 154 -25.01 -1.27 -2.75
CA GLY A 154 -24.94 -2.72 -2.50
C GLY A 154 -24.91 -3.50 -3.82
N ASP A 155 -25.85 -3.24 -4.72
CA ASP A 155 -25.93 -3.93 -6.02
C ASP A 155 -24.67 -3.73 -6.86
N MET A 156 -24.11 -2.51 -6.83
CA MET A 156 -22.83 -2.21 -7.48
C MET A 156 -21.68 -3.02 -6.87
N LEU A 157 -21.63 -3.12 -5.53
CA LEU A 157 -20.59 -3.89 -4.84
C LEU A 157 -20.74 -5.39 -5.04
N ASP A 158 -21.96 -5.90 -5.16
CA ASP A 158 -22.23 -7.31 -5.48
C ASP A 158 -21.65 -7.66 -6.88
N ILE A 159 -21.80 -6.77 -7.87
CA ILE A 159 -21.18 -6.93 -9.19
C ILE A 159 -19.64 -6.90 -9.07
N VAL A 160 -19.07 -6.01 -8.27
CA VAL A 160 -17.63 -5.97 -8.03
C VAL A 160 -17.11 -7.30 -7.48
N VAL A 161 -17.78 -7.84 -6.46
CA VAL A 161 -17.41 -9.11 -5.82
C VAL A 161 -17.60 -10.30 -6.76
N ASP A 162 -18.66 -10.32 -7.59
CA ASP A 162 -18.89 -11.37 -8.60
C ASP A 162 -17.78 -11.36 -9.67
N ILE A 163 -17.35 -10.20 -10.11
CA ILE A 163 -16.23 -10.06 -11.04
C ILE A 163 -14.92 -10.54 -10.40
N ILE A 164 -14.63 -10.11 -9.17
CA ILE A 164 -13.43 -10.50 -8.43
C ILE A 164 -13.40 -12.02 -8.19
N GLY A 165 -14.54 -12.60 -7.83
CA GLY A 165 -14.65 -14.04 -7.56
C GLY A 165 -14.41 -14.93 -8.81
N LYS A 166 -14.54 -14.36 -10.01
CA LYS A 166 -14.23 -15.04 -11.28
C LYS A 166 -12.80 -14.86 -11.76
N MET A 167 -12.00 -14.05 -11.04
CA MET A 167 -10.59 -13.83 -11.39
C MET A 167 -9.74 -14.97 -10.82
N ASP A 168 -8.94 -15.59 -11.68
CA ASP A 168 -7.90 -16.52 -11.24
C ASP A 168 -6.74 -15.72 -10.65
N PHE A 169 -6.54 -15.82 -9.35
CA PHE A 169 -5.32 -15.37 -8.69
C PHE A 169 -4.39 -16.58 -8.59
N PRO A 170 -3.16 -16.52 -9.15
CA PRO A 170 -2.23 -17.64 -9.09
C PRO A 170 -1.91 -18.02 -7.63
N GLU A 171 -1.86 -19.34 -7.37
CA GLU A 171 -1.36 -19.85 -6.09
C GLU A 171 0.07 -19.35 -5.88
N GLU A 172 0.35 -18.87 -4.67
CA GLU A 172 1.64 -18.31 -4.32
C GLU A 172 2.62 -19.45 -4.03
N ASP A 173 3.79 -19.44 -4.68
CA ASP A 173 4.88 -20.35 -4.39
C ASP A 173 5.52 -19.94 -3.04
N GLU A 174 5.30 -20.72 -1.99
CA GLU A 174 5.73 -20.38 -0.61
C GLU A 174 7.26 -20.36 -0.43
N GLU A 175 8.02 -20.90 -1.38
CA GLU A 175 9.48 -21.00 -1.28
C GLU A 175 10.24 -19.78 -1.83
N VAL A 176 9.54 -18.76 -2.37
CA VAL A 176 10.17 -17.61 -3.03
C VAL A 176 9.89 -16.33 -2.28
N LEU A 177 10.94 -15.66 -1.77
CA LEU A 177 10.82 -14.37 -1.09
C LEU A 177 10.53 -13.24 -2.09
N LYS A 178 9.38 -12.57 -1.95
CA LYS A 178 8.91 -11.52 -2.84
C LYS A 178 9.40 -10.15 -2.39
N LEU A 179 10.12 -9.43 -3.27
CA LEU A 179 10.72 -8.13 -2.99
C LEU A 179 10.08 -7.05 -3.85
N ALA A 180 9.59 -5.96 -3.24
CA ALA A 180 9.18 -4.76 -3.96
C ALA A 180 10.28 -3.70 -3.89
N VAL A 181 10.76 -3.24 -5.05
CA VAL A 181 11.69 -2.09 -5.14
C VAL A 181 10.88 -0.84 -5.39
N ILE A 182 10.69 -0.03 -4.35
CA ILE A 182 9.84 1.16 -4.33
C ILE A 182 10.66 2.45 -4.17
N GLY A 183 10.08 3.60 -4.49
CA GLY A 183 10.73 4.90 -4.42
C GLY A 183 10.36 5.78 -5.61
N LYS A 184 10.70 7.07 -5.53
CA LYS A 184 10.40 8.05 -6.58
C LYS A 184 11.07 7.70 -7.92
N PRO A 185 10.64 8.31 -9.04
CA PRO A 185 11.35 8.24 -10.33
C PRO A 185 12.83 8.63 -10.16
N ASN A 186 13.70 8.01 -10.94
CA ASN A 186 15.15 8.27 -10.95
C ASN A 186 15.93 8.00 -9.63
N ALA A 187 15.33 7.39 -8.62
CA ALA A 187 16.03 6.93 -7.41
C ALA A 187 17.01 5.76 -7.68
N GLY A 188 16.96 5.16 -8.88
CA GLY A 188 17.87 4.09 -9.29
C GLY A 188 17.29 2.68 -9.21
N LYS A 189 15.97 2.53 -9.09
CA LYS A 189 15.28 1.24 -9.03
C LYS A 189 15.66 0.29 -10.18
N SER A 190 15.56 0.78 -11.43
CA SER A 190 15.92 -0.02 -12.61
C SER A 190 17.39 -0.43 -12.62
N SER A 191 18.29 0.46 -12.14
CA SER A 191 19.70 0.15 -12.04
C SER A 191 19.97 -0.94 -11.00
N LEU A 192 19.28 -0.90 -9.84
CA LEU A 192 19.39 -1.93 -8.82
C LEU A 192 18.90 -3.29 -9.35
N VAL A 193 17.71 -3.33 -9.96
CA VAL A 193 17.14 -4.57 -10.53
C VAL A 193 18.06 -5.14 -11.61
N ASN A 194 18.54 -4.32 -12.55
CA ASN A 194 19.46 -4.77 -13.58
C ASN A 194 20.78 -5.28 -13.00
N LYS A 195 21.29 -4.62 -11.94
CA LYS A 195 22.52 -5.05 -11.28
C LYS A 195 22.37 -6.39 -10.59
N LEU A 196 21.28 -6.56 -9.81
CA LEU A 196 20.96 -7.82 -9.15
C LEU A 196 20.73 -8.96 -10.14
N SER A 197 20.11 -8.66 -11.29
CA SER A 197 19.85 -9.64 -12.36
C SER A 197 21.07 -9.98 -13.20
N GLY A 198 22.11 -9.14 -13.21
CA GLY A 198 23.28 -9.27 -14.09
C GLY A 198 24.57 -9.71 -13.38
N GLU A 199 24.54 -10.06 -12.08
CA GLU A 199 25.71 -10.54 -11.37
C GLU A 199 25.99 -12.01 -11.70
N GLU A 200 27.28 -12.41 -11.84
CA GLU A 200 27.75 -13.74 -12.24
C GLU A 200 27.23 -14.90 -11.37
N ARG A 201 26.66 -14.60 -10.20
CA ARG A 201 26.13 -15.58 -9.24
C ARG A 201 24.61 -15.63 -9.18
N THR A 202 23.94 -14.95 -10.13
CA THR A 202 22.49 -14.81 -10.14
C THR A 202 21.94 -15.46 -11.40
N ILE A 203 21.13 -16.50 -11.23
CA ILE A 203 20.37 -17.13 -12.33
C ILE A 203 19.07 -16.35 -12.47
N VAL A 204 18.78 -15.82 -13.66
CA VAL A 204 17.56 -15.08 -13.97
C VAL A 204 16.68 -15.92 -14.87
N SER A 205 15.44 -16.13 -14.48
CA SER A 205 14.39 -16.62 -15.38
C SER A 205 13.26 -15.59 -15.45
N ASP A 206 12.93 -15.15 -16.66
CA ASP A 206 11.72 -14.36 -16.88
C ASP A 206 10.54 -15.34 -16.88
N ILE A 207 9.78 -15.39 -15.79
CA ILE A 207 8.55 -16.17 -15.74
C ILE A 207 7.46 -15.36 -16.45
N ALA A 208 7.34 -15.57 -17.75
CA ALA A 208 6.20 -15.11 -18.52
C ALA A 208 5.03 -16.06 -18.27
N GLY A 209 4.01 -15.63 -17.53
CA GLY A 209 2.82 -16.46 -17.51
C GLY A 209 1.90 -16.48 -16.33
N THR A 210 1.94 -15.50 -15.45
CA THR A 210 0.87 -15.35 -14.46
C THR A 210 0.36 -13.92 -14.45
N THR A 211 -0.69 -13.69 -15.23
CA THR A 211 -1.45 -12.44 -15.39
C THR A 211 -0.85 -11.33 -16.27
N ARG A 212 -1.71 -10.82 -17.09
CA ARG A 212 -1.65 -9.98 -18.29
C ARG A 212 -0.76 -8.73 -18.33
N ASP A 213 -0.08 -8.29 -17.23
CA ASP A 213 0.60 -6.97 -17.24
C ASP A 213 1.87 -6.81 -16.38
N ALA A 214 2.28 -7.75 -15.52
CA ALA A 214 3.48 -7.61 -14.69
C ALA A 214 4.51 -8.71 -15.00
N ILE A 215 5.69 -8.34 -15.48
CA ILE A 215 6.83 -9.25 -15.57
C ILE A 215 7.57 -9.14 -14.25
N ASP A 216 7.43 -10.16 -13.40
CA ASP A 216 8.25 -10.31 -12.21
C ASP A 216 9.58 -10.96 -12.59
N THR A 217 10.65 -10.69 -11.89
CA THR A 217 11.97 -11.25 -12.19
C THR A 217 12.43 -12.16 -11.06
N LEU A 218 12.60 -13.44 -11.35
CA LEU A 218 13.17 -14.41 -10.42
C LEU A 218 14.70 -14.26 -10.38
N ILE A 219 15.26 -14.22 -9.18
CA ILE A 219 16.68 -14.14 -8.90
C ILE A 219 17.05 -15.24 -7.94
N GLU A 220 18.08 -16.02 -8.25
CA GLU A 220 18.66 -17.00 -7.33
C GLU A 220 20.01 -16.49 -6.81
N TYR A 221 20.17 -16.44 -5.50
CA TYR A 221 21.41 -16.01 -4.85
C TYR A 221 21.68 -16.81 -3.58
N LYS A 222 22.84 -17.47 -3.48
CA LYS A 222 23.24 -18.31 -2.33
C LYS A 222 22.15 -19.33 -1.91
N ASP A 223 21.66 -20.10 -2.86
CA ASP A 223 20.62 -21.13 -2.68
C ASP A 223 19.24 -20.61 -2.26
N ASN A 224 19.04 -19.28 -2.19
CA ASN A 224 17.74 -18.65 -1.94
C ASN A 224 17.15 -18.10 -3.23
N LYS A 225 15.83 -18.19 -3.34
CA LYS A 225 15.07 -17.64 -4.47
C LYS A 225 14.36 -16.37 -4.06
N TYR A 226 14.48 -15.35 -4.90
CA TYR A 226 13.85 -14.03 -4.72
C TYR A 226 13.06 -13.67 -5.95
N MET A 227 11.88 -13.11 -5.79
CA MET A 227 11.07 -12.59 -6.88
C MET A 227 10.97 -11.06 -6.73
N ILE A 228 11.54 -10.32 -7.66
CA ILE A 228 11.35 -8.87 -7.71
C ILE A 228 10.04 -8.57 -8.42
N ILE A 229 9.12 -7.97 -7.68
CA ILE A 229 7.76 -7.65 -8.13
C ILE A 229 7.75 -6.43 -9.05
N ASP A 230 6.92 -6.45 -10.10
CA ASP A 230 6.65 -5.35 -11.04
C ASP A 230 7.89 -4.80 -11.77
N THR A 231 8.76 -5.69 -12.24
CA THR A 231 9.96 -5.27 -12.99
C THR A 231 9.64 -4.66 -14.36
N ALA A 232 8.47 -4.95 -14.96
CA ALA A 232 8.02 -4.32 -16.19
C ALA A 232 7.82 -2.81 -16.04
N GLY A 233 7.22 -2.37 -14.94
CA GLY A 233 7.10 -0.96 -14.59
C GLY A 233 8.47 -0.29 -14.37
N ILE A 234 9.42 -1.05 -13.86
CA ILE A 234 10.79 -0.60 -13.62
C ILE A 234 11.59 -0.55 -14.93
N ARG A 235 11.42 -1.54 -15.86
CA ARG A 235 12.17 -1.65 -17.13
C ARG A 235 11.64 -0.77 -18.25
N ARG A 236 10.33 -0.50 -18.29
CA ARG A 236 9.76 0.45 -19.28
C ARG A 236 10.21 1.86 -18.95
N LYS A 237 11.44 2.20 -19.33
CA LYS A 237 11.91 3.58 -19.32
C LYS A 237 11.03 4.41 -20.24
N SER A 238 10.21 5.24 -19.64
CA SER A 238 9.90 6.62 -19.99
C SER A 238 10.02 7.05 -21.45
N LYS A 239 8.87 7.29 -22.05
CA LYS A 239 8.72 8.39 -23.00
C LYS A 239 7.67 9.42 -22.51
N VAL A 240 7.26 9.33 -21.24
CA VAL A 240 6.27 10.24 -20.64
C VAL A 240 6.87 10.71 -19.32
N GLU A 241 7.65 11.76 -19.38
CA GLU A 241 8.09 12.55 -18.25
C GLU A 241 6.98 13.53 -17.89
N GLU A 242 6.74 13.75 -16.61
CA GLU A 242 6.03 14.88 -15.96
C GLU A 242 4.63 14.71 -15.38
N SER A 243 3.86 13.65 -15.63
CA SER A 243 2.54 13.53 -14.99
C SER A 243 2.43 12.46 -13.90
N LEU A 244 3.47 12.08 -13.30
CA LEU A 244 3.85 10.71 -12.88
C LEU A 244 3.85 10.45 -11.37
N GLU A 245 3.50 11.42 -10.51
CA GLU A 245 3.46 11.15 -9.06
C GLU A 245 2.43 10.07 -8.71
N TYR A 246 1.25 10.19 -9.27
CA TYR A 246 0.14 9.26 -9.01
C TYR A 246 0.42 7.84 -9.50
N TYR A 247 0.96 7.69 -10.72
CA TYR A 247 1.39 6.40 -11.25
C TYR A 247 2.41 5.71 -10.36
N SER A 248 3.37 6.50 -9.87
CA SER A 248 4.41 6.00 -8.99
C SER A 248 3.83 5.45 -7.69
N VAL A 249 2.82 6.14 -7.13
CA VAL A 249 2.16 5.75 -5.87
C VAL A 249 1.30 4.49 -6.05
N LEU A 250 0.46 4.41 -7.09
CA LEU A 250 -0.37 3.23 -7.33
C LEU A 250 0.45 1.97 -7.63
N ARG A 251 1.51 2.11 -8.43
CA ARG A 251 2.44 1.01 -8.68
C ARG A 251 3.16 0.58 -7.43
N ALA A 252 3.62 1.55 -6.62
CA ALA A 252 4.23 1.25 -5.34
C ALA A 252 3.25 0.50 -4.45
N LEU A 253 1.98 0.92 -4.35
CA LEU A 253 0.95 0.25 -3.57
C LEU A 253 0.74 -1.20 -4.05
N LYS A 254 0.60 -1.42 -5.37
CA LYS A 254 0.43 -2.76 -5.93
C LYS A 254 1.63 -3.67 -5.64
N ALA A 255 2.84 -3.15 -5.82
CA ALA A 255 4.06 -3.88 -5.52
C ALA A 255 4.19 -4.18 -4.03
N ILE A 256 3.91 -3.19 -3.16
CA ILE A 256 3.96 -3.33 -1.70
C ILE A 256 3.00 -4.43 -1.22
N LYS A 257 1.77 -4.45 -1.71
CA LYS A 257 0.78 -5.46 -1.30
C LYS A 257 1.19 -6.88 -1.67
N ARG A 258 1.84 -7.07 -2.82
CA ARG A 258 2.34 -8.37 -3.30
C ARG A 258 3.65 -8.81 -2.65
N ALA A 259 4.42 -7.89 -2.10
CA ALA A 259 5.74 -8.17 -1.56
C ALA A 259 5.69 -8.70 -0.13
N ASP A 260 6.72 -9.46 0.22
CA ASP A 260 7.02 -9.86 1.60
C ASP A 260 7.93 -8.82 2.27
N VAL A 261 8.88 -8.24 1.51
CA VAL A 261 9.80 -7.19 1.97
C VAL A 261 9.86 -6.06 0.95
N CYS A 262 9.85 -4.82 1.44
CA CYS A 262 9.98 -3.61 0.61
C CYS A 262 11.40 -3.02 0.69
N ILE A 263 11.95 -2.67 -0.45
CA ILE A 263 13.24 -1.95 -0.58
C ILE A 263 12.93 -0.53 -1.01
N LEU A 264 12.96 0.42 -0.07
CA LEU A 264 12.71 1.84 -0.31
C LEU A 264 13.99 2.51 -0.80
N MET A 265 14.03 2.86 -2.08
CA MET A 265 15.18 3.49 -2.75
C MET A 265 15.12 5.01 -2.62
N LEU A 266 16.10 5.60 -1.96
CA LEU A 266 16.32 7.05 -1.82
C LEU A 266 17.58 7.47 -2.56
N ASP A 267 17.64 8.71 -3.05
CA ASP A 267 18.84 9.29 -3.65
C ASP A 267 19.70 9.93 -2.54
N ALA A 268 20.89 9.41 -2.30
CA ALA A 268 21.78 9.88 -1.25
C ALA A 268 22.28 11.32 -1.47
N LYS A 269 22.27 11.83 -2.71
CA LYS A 269 22.68 13.20 -3.03
C LYS A 269 21.54 14.21 -2.84
N GLU A 270 20.31 13.81 -3.19
CA GLU A 270 19.13 14.67 -3.12
C GLU A 270 18.51 14.65 -1.70
N GLY A 271 18.67 13.54 -0.98
CA GLY A 271 18.07 13.33 0.33
C GLY A 271 16.60 12.90 0.26
N LEU A 272 15.93 12.97 1.39
CA LEU A 272 14.52 12.58 1.53
C LEU A 272 13.59 13.66 0.98
N THR A 273 12.62 13.26 0.16
CA THR A 273 11.60 14.16 -0.41
C THR A 273 10.20 13.81 0.10
N GLU A 274 9.23 14.71 -0.07
CA GLU A 274 7.83 14.45 0.34
C GLU A 274 7.23 13.24 -0.39
N GLN A 275 7.60 13.00 -1.65
CA GLN A 275 7.17 11.82 -2.40
C GLN A 275 7.75 10.53 -1.79
N ASP A 276 9.00 10.55 -1.33
CA ASP A 276 9.62 9.42 -0.65
C ASP A 276 8.93 9.13 0.68
N LYS A 277 8.60 10.16 1.47
CA LYS A 277 7.84 10.03 2.73
C LYS A 277 6.47 9.40 2.51
N ARG A 278 5.78 9.80 1.44
CA ARG A 278 4.49 9.25 1.07
C ARG A 278 4.57 7.75 0.73
N ILE A 279 5.54 7.35 -0.09
CA ILE A 279 5.74 5.94 -0.45
C ILE A 279 6.14 5.12 0.78
N ALA A 280 7.00 5.68 1.65
CA ALA A 280 7.38 5.08 2.92
C ALA A 280 6.18 4.87 3.84
N GLY A 281 5.28 5.87 3.91
CA GLY A 281 4.04 5.81 4.68
C GLY A 281 3.13 4.68 4.24
N ILE A 282 2.93 4.51 2.92
CA ILE A 282 2.13 3.42 2.36
C ILE A 282 2.67 2.05 2.80
N ALA A 283 3.98 1.83 2.71
CA ALA A 283 4.59 0.56 3.09
C ALA A 283 4.47 0.30 4.60
N ALA A 284 4.53 1.34 5.43
CA ALA A 284 4.32 1.25 6.87
C ALA A 284 2.85 0.96 7.23
N GLU A 285 1.88 1.60 6.56
CA GLU A 285 0.45 1.33 6.74
C GLU A 285 0.07 -0.11 6.37
N GLU A 286 0.70 -0.67 5.32
CA GLU A 286 0.55 -2.08 4.92
C GLU A 286 1.33 -3.05 5.83
N LEU A 287 1.96 -2.54 6.89
CA LEU A 287 2.73 -3.32 7.87
C LEU A 287 3.77 -4.24 7.21
N LYS A 288 4.40 -3.77 6.13
CA LYS A 288 5.45 -4.52 5.44
C LYS A 288 6.82 -4.26 6.05
N PRO A 289 7.69 -5.27 6.13
CA PRO A 289 9.11 -5.07 6.42
C PRO A 289 9.76 -4.16 5.39
N ILE A 290 10.60 -3.22 5.84
CA ILE A 290 11.20 -2.20 4.97
C ILE A 290 12.70 -2.15 5.18
N ILE A 291 13.45 -2.12 4.06
CA ILE A 291 14.87 -1.74 4.00
C ILE A 291 14.96 -0.36 3.38
N ILE A 292 15.50 0.61 4.07
CA ILE A 292 15.77 1.95 3.50
C ILE A 292 17.13 1.90 2.82
N VAL A 293 17.17 2.26 1.55
CA VAL A 293 18.39 2.20 0.73
C VAL A 293 18.78 3.59 0.24
N MET A 294 19.89 4.10 0.74
CA MET A 294 20.54 5.33 0.25
C MET A 294 21.39 4.97 -0.96
N ASN A 295 20.80 5.13 -2.16
CA ASN A 295 21.45 4.82 -3.43
C ASN A 295 22.25 6.02 -3.95
N LYS A 296 23.05 5.77 -5.01
CA LYS A 296 24.01 6.72 -5.59
C LYS A 296 25.08 7.15 -4.59
N TRP A 297 25.43 6.25 -3.68
CA TRP A 297 26.46 6.48 -2.68
C TRP A 297 27.81 6.82 -3.31
N ASP A 298 28.07 6.41 -4.56
CA ASP A 298 29.23 6.78 -5.37
C ASP A 298 29.36 8.29 -5.61
N LEU A 299 28.25 9.03 -5.65
CA LEU A 299 28.19 10.46 -5.93
C LEU A 299 28.30 11.34 -4.67
N VAL A 300 28.29 10.76 -3.47
CA VAL A 300 28.42 11.50 -2.21
C VAL A 300 29.89 11.86 -1.98
N GLU A 301 30.18 13.12 -1.70
CA GLU A 301 31.50 13.58 -1.35
C GLU A 301 31.85 13.33 0.14
N ASN A 302 33.13 13.24 0.48
CA ASN A 302 33.64 13.09 1.86
C ASN A 302 32.98 11.88 2.62
N LYS A 303 32.93 10.71 1.98
CA LYS A 303 32.36 9.47 2.53
C LYS A 303 33.18 8.98 3.72
N ASN A 304 32.55 9.01 4.88
CA ASN A 304 33.10 8.41 6.10
C ASN A 304 31.99 7.90 7.02
N ASN A 305 32.36 7.22 8.09
CA ASN A 305 31.40 6.69 9.04
C ASN A 305 30.57 7.78 9.74
N ALA A 306 31.13 8.97 9.94
CA ALA A 306 30.40 10.08 10.54
C ALA A 306 29.31 10.63 9.60
N THR A 307 29.59 10.70 8.29
CA THR A 307 28.60 11.09 7.27
C THR A 307 27.45 10.10 7.23
N MET A 308 27.76 8.78 7.24
CA MET A 308 26.71 7.74 7.26
C MET A 308 25.86 7.82 8.53
N LYS A 309 26.50 8.02 9.70
CA LYS A 309 25.79 8.15 10.97
C LYS A 309 24.86 9.35 10.99
N LYS A 310 25.35 10.51 10.56
CA LYS A 310 24.55 11.73 10.47
C LYS A 310 23.33 11.56 9.55
N MET A 311 23.51 11.00 8.35
CA MET A 311 22.40 10.74 7.43
C MET A 311 21.37 9.76 7.99
N LYS A 312 21.81 8.73 8.74
CA LYS A 312 20.89 7.81 9.43
C LYS A 312 20.06 8.54 10.49
N GLU A 313 20.68 9.36 11.32
CA GLU A 313 20.02 10.15 12.36
C GLU A 313 18.99 11.12 11.76
N GLU A 314 19.33 11.81 10.69
CA GLU A 314 18.42 12.69 9.94
C GLU A 314 17.23 11.94 9.37
N LEU A 315 17.45 10.78 8.73
CA LEU A 315 16.37 9.96 8.19
C LEU A 315 15.42 9.43 9.26
N TYR A 316 15.93 8.92 10.39
CA TYR A 316 15.08 8.47 11.48
C TYR A 316 14.30 9.61 12.15
N ALA A 317 14.86 10.81 12.19
CA ALA A 317 14.14 11.99 12.68
C ALA A 317 12.96 12.37 11.76
N GLU A 318 13.13 12.21 10.45
CA GLU A 318 12.11 12.54 9.45
C GLU A 318 11.12 11.39 9.18
N LEU A 319 11.52 10.14 9.44
CA LEU A 319 10.71 8.93 9.30
C LEU A 319 10.60 8.17 10.64
N PRO A 320 10.03 8.80 11.70
CA PRO A 320 9.99 8.19 13.04
C PRO A 320 9.18 6.90 13.10
N PHE A 321 8.25 6.70 12.17
CA PHE A 321 7.45 5.48 12.02
C PHE A 321 8.23 4.32 11.38
N LEU A 322 9.42 4.56 10.82
CA LEU A 322 10.34 3.55 10.28
C LEU A 322 11.62 3.40 11.11
N SER A 323 11.60 3.78 12.38
CA SER A 323 12.78 3.67 13.27
C SER A 323 13.30 2.24 13.43
N TYR A 324 12.50 1.24 13.10
CA TYR A 324 12.87 -0.17 13.09
C TYR A 324 13.56 -0.62 11.79
N ALA A 325 13.42 0.13 10.69
CA ALA A 325 13.91 -0.25 9.38
C ALA A 325 15.43 -0.02 9.26
N PRO A 326 16.22 -1.00 8.82
CA PRO A 326 17.64 -0.80 8.58
C PRO A 326 17.89 0.16 7.41
N ILE A 327 18.96 0.95 7.51
CA ILE A 327 19.40 1.88 6.46
C ILE A 327 20.71 1.39 5.88
N GLU A 328 20.71 1.11 4.55
CA GLU A 328 21.87 0.66 3.79
C GLU A 328 22.31 1.69 2.75
N PHE A 329 23.62 1.81 2.57
CA PHE A 329 24.22 2.74 1.60
C PHE A 329 24.79 1.93 0.45
N VAL A 330 24.23 2.11 -0.75
CA VAL A 330 24.59 1.33 -1.94
C VAL A 330 24.91 2.22 -3.14
N SER A 331 25.58 1.65 -4.12
CA SER A 331 25.62 2.20 -5.48
C SER A 331 25.09 1.13 -6.44
N ALA A 332 23.87 1.33 -6.91
CA ALA A 332 23.27 0.43 -7.91
C ALA A 332 24.02 0.49 -9.25
N LEU A 333 24.74 1.57 -9.53
CA LEU A 333 25.56 1.73 -10.73
C LEU A 333 26.81 0.85 -10.68
N THR A 334 27.56 0.91 -9.57
CA THR A 334 28.83 0.19 -9.41
C THR A 334 28.64 -1.24 -8.86
N GLY A 335 27.47 -1.57 -8.29
CA GLY A 335 27.21 -2.82 -7.59
C GLY A 335 27.68 -2.83 -6.13
N GLN A 336 28.12 -1.70 -5.60
CA GLN A 336 28.60 -1.65 -4.22
C GLN A 336 27.48 -1.99 -3.24
N ARG A 337 27.63 -3.08 -2.47
CA ARG A 337 26.72 -3.58 -1.43
C ARG A 337 25.29 -3.93 -1.91
N THR A 338 25.08 -4.12 -3.21
CA THR A 338 23.76 -4.45 -3.77
C THR A 338 23.28 -5.83 -3.34
N THR A 339 24.14 -6.84 -3.38
CA THR A 339 23.76 -8.21 -2.97
C THR A 339 23.54 -8.38 -1.47
N ASN A 340 24.12 -7.54 -0.64
CA ASN A 340 23.85 -7.54 0.81
C ASN A 340 22.36 -7.28 1.11
N LEU A 341 21.64 -6.58 0.21
CA LEU A 341 20.21 -6.31 0.37
C LEU A 341 19.38 -7.60 0.39
N LEU A 342 19.79 -8.62 -0.37
CA LEU A 342 19.11 -9.92 -0.40
C LEU A 342 19.28 -10.66 0.95
N GLU A 343 20.47 -10.62 1.53
CA GLU A 343 20.75 -11.23 2.84
C GLU A 343 19.99 -10.51 3.97
N ILE A 344 19.94 -9.17 3.89
CA ILE A 344 19.17 -8.36 4.84
C ILE A 344 17.67 -8.67 4.70
N ALA A 345 17.15 -8.81 3.47
CA ALA A 345 15.76 -9.14 3.23
C ALA A 345 15.38 -10.50 3.85
N ASN A 346 16.20 -11.53 3.71
CA ASN A 346 15.98 -12.82 4.36
C ASN A 346 15.91 -12.69 5.89
N ARG A 347 16.93 -12.04 6.50
CA ARG A 347 16.96 -11.83 7.94
C ARG A 347 15.73 -11.09 8.47
N ILE A 348 15.30 -10.06 7.76
CA ILE A 348 14.12 -9.28 8.14
C ILE A 348 12.84 -10.10 7.99
N TYR A 349 12.76 -10.93 6.97
CA TYR A 349 11.61 -11.81 6.76
C TYR A 349 11.52 -12.89 7.84
N GLU A 350 12.64 -13.45 8.28
CA GLU A 350 12.68 -14.33 9.43
C GLU A 350 12.17 -13.66 10.71
N GLU A 351 12.56 -12.40 10.95
CA GLU A 351 12.03 -11.62 12.07
C GLU A 351 10.53 -11.31 11.91
N TYR A 352 10.06 -11.07 10.70
CA TYR A 352 8.65 -10.79 10.38
C TYR A 352 7.74 -11.99 10.58
N THR A 353 8.23 -13.19 10.31
CA THR A 353 7.49 -14.45 10.46
C THR A 353 7.69 -15.12 11.82
N LYS A 354 8.43 -14.48 12.72
CA LYS A 354 8.81 -15.02 14.01
C LYS A 354 7.63 -15.22 14.96
N ARG A 355 7.54 -16.41 15.52
CA ARG A 355 6.55 -16.77 16.55
C ARG A 355 7.16 -16.72 17.94
N ILE A 356 6.57 -15.97 18.84
CA ILE A 356 6.97 -15.92 20.24
C ILE A 356 6.04 -16.80 21.06
N SER A 357 6.60 -17.63 21.94
CA SER A 357 5.79 -18.45 22.83
C SER A 357 5.04 -17.59 23.83
N THR A 358 3.78 -17.95 24.10
CA THR A 358 2.89 -17.19 25.00
C THR A 358 3.49 -17.04 26.41
N GLY A 359 4.19 -18.05 26.90
CA GLY A 359 4.86 -18.00 28.23
C GLY A 359 5.94 -16.93 28.29
N LEU A 360 6.85 -16.90 27.30
CA LEU A 360 7.92 -15.92 27.22
C LEU A 360 7.39 -14.50 27.02
N LEU A 361 6.40 -14.35 26.12
CA LEU A 361 5.72 -13.08 25.89
C LEU A 361 5.15 -12.48 27.18
N ASN A 362 4.45 -13.29 27.99
CA ASN A 362 3.84 -12.84 29.24
C ASN A 362 4.86 -12.61 30.34
N THR A 363 6.00 -13.27 30.33
CA THR A 363 7.10 -12.95 31.25
C THR A 363 7.63 -11.54 30.99
N ILE A 364 7.96 -11.22 29.73
CA ILE A 364 8.44 -9.88 29.35
C ILE A 364 7.37 -8.80 29.57
N LEU A 365 6.09 -9.10 29.30
CA LEU A 365 5.00 -8.17 29.58
C LEU A 365 4.91 -7.84 31.08
N LYS A 366 4.98 -8.83 31.95
CA LYS A 366 4.95 -8.62 33.40
C LYS A 366 6.12 -7.76 33.86
N ASP A 367 7.33 -8.02 33.37
CA ASP A 367 8.51 -7.23 33.68
C ASP A 367 8.35 -5.78 33.20
N ALA A 368 7.86 -5.58 32.00
CA ALA A 368 7.60 -4.25 31.45
C ALA A 368 6.56 -3.49 32.29
N VAL A 369 5.45 -4.13 32.67
CA VAL A 369 4.41 -3.52 33.52
C VAL A 369 4.94 -3.21 34.91
N LEU A 370 5.78 -4.07 35.50
CA LEU A 370 6.41 -3.83 36.82
C LEU A 370 7.38 -2.64 36.78
N MET A 371 8.15 -2.50 35.69
CA MET A 371 9.09 -1.37 35.51
C MET A 371 8.36 -0.04 35.32
N ASN A 372 7.26 -0.04 34.61
CA ASN A 372 6.47 1.17 34.33
C ASN A 372 4.98 0.80 34.26
N ASN A 373 4.26 1.02 35.35
CA ASN A 373 2.83 0.75 35.40
C ASN A 373 2.04 1.66 34.45
N PRO A 374 0.96 1.14 33.84
CA PRO A 374 0.06 1.99 33.06
C PRO A 374 -0.45 3.17 33.91
N PRO A 375 -0.46 4.40 33.34
CA PRO A 375 -0.90 5.57 34.12
C PRO A 375 -2.39 5.49 34.44
N THR A 376 -2.74 5.89 35.66
CA THR A 376 -4.15 6.05 36.08
C THR A 376 -4.79 7.17 35.26
N ARG A 377 -5.93 6.89 34.61
CA ARG A 377 -6.69 7.86 33.81
C ARG A 377 -8.15 7.92 34.26
N LYS A 378 -8.72 9.12 34.32
CA LYS A 378 -10.11 9.36 34.77
C LYS A 378 -10.44 8.66 36.08
N GLY A 379 -9.47 8.60 37.02
CA GLY A 379 -9.62 7.93 38.32
C GLY A 379 -9.63 6.39 38.24
N ARG A 380 -9.38 5.79 37.08
CA ARG A 380 -9.36 4.33 36.89
C ARG A 380 -7.94 3.80 36.76
N VAL A 381 -7.66 2.72 37.49
CA VAL A 381 -6.39 1.99 37.42
C VAL A 381 -6.46 0.99 36.28
N ILE A 382 -5.55 1.11 35.30
CA ILE A 382 -5.44 0.21 34.17
C ILE A 382 -4.61 -1.00 34.60
N LYS A 383 -5.11 -2.21 34.29
CA LYS A 383 -4.40 -3.47 34.57
C LYS A 383 -4.31 -4.25 33.25
N ILE A 384 -3.09 -4.57 32.85
CA ILE A 384 -2.83 -5.44 31.70
C ILE A 384 -2.61 -6.85 32.25
N ASN A 385 -3.44 -7.80 31.83
CA ASN A 385 -3.50 -9.14 32.43
C ASN A 385 -2.55 -10.11 31.73
N TYR A 386 -2.60 -10.17 30.40
CA TYR A 386 -1.75 -11.04 29.59
C TYR A 386 -1.74 -10.58 28.12
N ALA A 387 -0.81 -11.14 27.33
CA ALA A 387 -0.70 -10.92 25.91
C ALA A 387 -0.67 -12.24 25.13
N THR A 388 -1.12 -12.19 23.89
CA THR A 388 -1.00 -13.28 22.92
C THR A 388 -0.55 -12.74 21.58
N GLN A 389 0.23 -13.53 20.83
CA GLN A 389 0.55 -13.25 19.44
C GLN A 389 -0.49 -13.95 18.55
N VAL A 390 -1.33 -13.17 17.86
CA VAL A 390 -2.42 -13.69 17.02
C VAL A 390 -2.02 -13.91 15.57
N SER A 391 -1.00 -13.19 15.09
CA SER A 391 -0.47 -13.33 13.74
C SER A 391 1.06 -13.22 13.74
N VAL A 392 1.72 -13.75 12.72
CA VAL A 392 3.16 -13.66 12.53
C VAL A 392 3.55 -12.71 11.39
N ALA A 393 2.78 -12.65 10.32
CA ALA A 393 3.07 -11.81 9.15
C ALA A 393 1.85 -10.91 8.80
N PRO A 394 1.72 -9.71 9.36
CA PRO A 394 2.61 -9.06 10.34
C PRO A 394 2.54 -9.64 11.76
N PRO A 395 3.62 -9.50 12.57
CA PRO A 395 3.58 -9.85 13.98
C PRO A 395 2.57 -8.98 14.73
N LYS A 396 1.47 -9.60 15.21
CA LYS A 396 0.36 -8.93 15.86
C LYS A 396 0.16 -9.45 17.27
N PHE A 397 0.16 -8.55 18.24
CA PHE A 397 0.01 -8.85 19.65
C PHE A 397 -1.26 -8.21 20.19
N ILE A 398 -2.09 -9.00 20.88
CA ILE A 398 -3.25 -8.51 21.62
C ILE A 398 -2.91 -8.55 23.10
N LEU A 399 -3.05 -7.41 23.76
CA LEU A 399 -2.87 -7.22 25.19
C LEU A 399 -4.24 -7.05 25.86
N PHE A 400 -4.61 -7.97 26.73
CA PHE A 400 -5.89 -7.93 27.40
C PHE A 400 -5.81 -7.10 28.66
N CYS A 401 -6.65 -6.08 28.75
CA CYS A 401 -6.71 -5.14 29.89
C CYS A 401 -8.15 -4.77 30.25
N ASN A 402 -8.34 -4.12 31.38
CA ASN A 402 -9.68 -3.75 31.88
C ASN A 402 -10.25 -2.47 31.24
N TYR A 403 -9.44 -1.59 30.67
CA TYR A 403 -9.85 -0.31 30.08
C TYR A 403 -8.98 0.00 28.85
N PRO A 404 -9.14 -0.70 27.71
CA PRO A 404 -8.30 -0.50 26.51
C PRO A 404 -8.39 0.92 25.96
N GLU A 405 -9.57 1.55 26.05
CA GLU A 405 -9.83 2.90 25.56
C GLU A 405 -9.08 4.02 26.36
N LEU A 406 -8.51 3.67 27.50
CA LEU A 406 -7.74 4.59 28.34
C LEU A 406 -6.22 4.45 28.16
N ILE A 407 -5.76 3.46 27.40
CA ILE A 407 -4.35 3.30 27.07
C ILE A 407 -3.91 4.44 26.15
N HIS A 408 -2.85 5.13 26.55
CA HIS A 408 -2.28 6.19 25.72
C HIS A 408 -1.26 5.60 24.74
N PHE A 409 -1.18 6.19 23.55
CA PHE A 409 -0.23 5.74 22.51
C PHE A 409 1.23 5.67 23.00
N SER A 410 1.64 6.55 23.91
CA SER A 410 3.00 6.54 24.49
C SER A 410 3.27 5.27 25.32
N TYR A 411 2.24 4.72 25.97
CA TYR A 411 2.37 3.48 26.72
C TYR A 411 2.41 2.27 25.77
N ALA A 412 1.61 2.28 24.70
CA ALA A 412 1.69 1.27 23.66
C ALA A 412 3.10 1.23 23.04
N ARG A 413 3.68 2.39 22.71
CA ARG A 413 5.05 2.51 22.19
C ARG A 413 6.10 2.05 23.22
N TYR A 414 5.89 2.28 24.50
CA TYR A 414 6.76 1.73 25.55
C TYR A 414 6.78 0.21 25.55
N ILE A 415 5.60 -0.42 25.48
CA ILE A 415 5.49 -1.89 25.41
C ILE A 415 6.11 -2.42 24.11
N GLU A 416 5.88 -1.76 22.98
CA GLU A 416 6.52 -2.11 21.71
C GLU A 416 8.04 -2.13 21.82
N ASN A 417 8.62 -1.08 22.40
CA ASN A 417 10.07 -0.99 22.61
C ASN A 417 10.57 -2.15 23.48
N LYS A 418 9.82 -2.51 24.55
CA LYS A 418 10.19 -3.64 25.40
C LYS A 418 10.12 -4.99 24.66
N PHE A 419 9.15 -5.17 23.80
CA PHE A 419 9.08 -6.37 22.96
C PHE A 419 10.24 -6.42 21.95
N ARG A 420 10.60 -5.28 21.34
CA ARG A 420 11.77 -5.19 20.44
C ARG A 420 13.09 -5.46 21.18
N GLU A 421 13.28 -4.89 22.38
CA GLU A 421 14.46 -5.15 23.21
C GLU A 421 14.60 -6.64 23.56
N ALA A 422 13.51 -7.33 23.85
CA ALA A 422 13.54 -8.71 24.30
C ALA A 422 13.55 -9.74 23.16
N PHE A 423 12.89 -9.46 22.05
CA PHE A 423 12.64 -10.44 20.99
C PHE A 423 13.32 -10.11 19.67
N GLY A 424 13.84 -8.89 19.48
CA GLY A 424 14.40 -8.40 18.22
C GLY A 424 13.34 -7.70 17.38
N PHE A 425 12.85 -8.34 16.31
CA PHE A 425 12.00 -7.76 15.28
C PHE A 425 12.69 -6.64 14.48
N ASP A 426 14.02 -6.76 14.31
CA ASP A 426 14.80 -5.81 13.54
C ASP A 426 14.31 -5.80 12.07
N GLY A 427 14.00 -4.61 11.56
CA GLY A 427 13.48 -4.44 10.20
C GLY A 427 12.01 -4.85 10.01
N SER A 428 11.38 -5.45 11.02
CA SER A 428 10.00 -5.90 10.99
C SER A 428 9.07 -4.91 11.72
N PRO A 429 7.94 -4.49 11.13
CA PRO A 429 6.90 -3.83 11.89
C PRO A 429 6.29 -4.80 12.90
N ILE A 430 5.80 -4.28 14.02
CA ILE A 430 4.97 -5.04 14.96
C ILE A 430 3.71 -4.25 15.30
N MET A 431 2.60 -4.93 15.46
CA MET A 431 1.32 -4.33 15.82
C MET A 431 0.93 -4.74 17.22
N ILE A 432 0.58 -3.76 18.05
CA ILE A 432 0.08 -3.99 19.41
C ILE A 432 -1.31 -3.41 19.51
N SER A 433 -2.29 -4.22 19.89
CA SER A 433 -3.66 -3.79 20.22
C SER A 433 -4.02 -4.13 21.65
N PHE A 434 -4.95 -3.37 22.21
CA PHE A 434 -5.47 -3.57 23.57
C PHE A 434 -6.94 -3.93 23.48
N GLU A 435 -7.35 -4.97 24.20
CA GLU A 435 -8.72 -5.46 24.18
C GLU A 435 -9.24 -5.71 25.60
N ASN A 436 -10.56 -5.62 25.77
CA ASN A 436 -11.18 -6.08 27.00
C ASN A 436 -11.08 -7.61 27.07
N LYS A 437 -10.82 -8.15 28.26
CA LYS A 437 -11.05 -9.55 28.52
C LYS A 437 -12.55 -9.78 28.35
N SER A 438 -12.98 -10.49 27.30
CA SER A 438 -14.38 -10.95 27.20
C SER A 438 -14.71 -11.71 28.48
N SER A 439 -15.73 -11.25 29.21
CA SER A 439 -16.34 -12.02 30.26
C SER A 439 -17.14 -13.11 29.53
N ASP A 440 -16.57 -14.33 29.44
CA ASP A 440 -17.40 -15.53 29.26
C ASP A 440 -18.22 -15.77 30.53
#